data_f27f1c58258ea44a35031c7ff48b92e0
#
_entry.id   f27f1c58258ea44a35031c7ff48b92e0
#
_cell.length_a   1.000
_cell.length_b   1.000
_cell.length_c   1.000
_cell.angle_alpha   90.00
_cell.angle_beta   90.00
_cell.angle_gamma   90.00
#
_symmetry.space_group_name_H-M   'P 1'
#
loop_
_entity.id
_entity.type
_entity.pdbx_description
1 polymer ?
#
loop_
_entity_poly.entity_id
_entity_poly.type
_entity_poly.pdbx_seq_one_letter_code
_entity_poly.pdbx_strand_id
1 'polypeptide(L)'
;IEKVYKSGVTRLINAGYSLESSKHALEIAKQYNWMYTISGISPNDIADDSEELDKQLKELESFILKEKKHNKIVAIGEIGLDYYWNKENIELQKKAFIRQIEIANMYELPIVIHTREAIMDTIQILKNNEVKKRGIFHCCPLNRELVKEGLKLGFYISFAGPITFKNSKNADEIIKIVPLDKILIETDSPYLSPEPNRGKRNDSTNVKLIAEKIAIIKQINLDQIAKITFQNACSIFEIN
;
A
#
# COMPACT_ATOMS: atom_id res chain seq x y z
N ILE A 1 15.92 0.64 -11.98
CA ILE A 1 14.94 -0.43 -12.33
C ILE A 1 15.70 -1.72 -12.62
N GLU A 2 16.68 -1.76 -13.55
CA GLU A 2 17.45 -2.98 -13.87
C GLU A 2 18.16 -3.60 -12.66
N LYS A 3 18.76 -2.77 -11.77
CA LYS A 3 19.39 -3.23 -10.52
C LYS A 3 18.40 -4.01 -9.66
N VAL A 4 17.17 -3.51 -9.56
CA VAL A 4 16.08 -4.13 -8.78
C VAL A 4 15.71 -5.50 -9.38
N TYR A 5 15.51 -5.58 -10.69
CA TYR A 5 15.21 -6.84 -11.37
C TYR A 5 16.35 -7.87 -11.18
N LYS A 6 17.59 -7.45 -11.39
CA LYS A 6 18.79 -8.31 -11.20
C LYS A 6 18.98 -8.78 -9.76
N SER A 7 18.37 -8.11 -8.77
CA SER A 7 18.40 -8.53 -7.37
C SER A 7 17.38 -9.63 -7.01
N GLY A 8 16.57 -10.06 -7.99
CA GLY A 8 15.55 -11.11 -7.79
C GLY A 8 14.13 -10.59 -7.56
N VAL A 9 13.92 -9.26 -7.61
CA VAL A 9 12.55 -8.67 -7.58
C VAL A 9 11.93 -8.80 -8.96
N THR A 10 11.10 -9.81 -9.15
CA THR A 10 10.51 -10.15 -10.46
C THR A 10 9.15 -9.51 -10.71
N ARG A 11 8.55 -8.88 -9.71
CA ARG A 11 7.35 -8.04 -9.80
C ARG A 11 7.55 -6.80 -8.94
N LEU A 12 7.17 -5.66 -9.47
CA LEU A 12 7.26 -4.37 -8.77
C LEU A 12 5.99 -3.58 -9.02
N ILE A 13 5.43 -3.03 -7.94
CA ILE A 13 4.29 -2.13 -7.99
C ILE A 13 4.78 -0.75 -7.59
N ASN A 14 4.70 0.20 -8.53
CA ASN A 14 5.05 1.58 -8.32
C ASN A 14 3.82 2.35 -7.81
N ALA A 15 3.97 3.14 -6.76
CA ALA A 15 2.84 3.83 -6.14
C ALA A 15 2.69 5.26 -6.69
N GLY A 16 1.50 5.53 -7.25
CA GLY A 16 1.02 6.89 -7.45
C GLY A 16 0.30 7.36 -6.19
N TYR A 17 0.52 8.61 -5.79
CA TYR A 17 -0.08 9.23 -4.60
C TYR A 17 -0.80 10.54 -4.92
N SER A 18 -0.72 11.00 -6.16
CA SER A 18 -1.47 12.10 -6.75
C SER A 18 -1.83 11.74 -8.20
N LEU A 19 -2.67 12.53 -8.86
CA LEU A 19 -2.99 12.29 -10.26
C LEU A 19 -1.75 12.39 -11.17
N GLU A 20 -0.87 13.36 -10.91
CA GLU A 20 0.37 13.53 -11.67
C GLU A 20 1.33 12.35 -11.46
N SER A 21 1.58 11.98 -10.20
CA SER A 21 2.45 10.84 -9.88
C SER A 21 1.87 9.52 -10.40
N SER A 22 0.55 9.34 -10.38
CA SER A 22 -0.14 8.17 -10.95
C SER A 22 0.06 8.06 -12.47
N LYS A 23 -0.04 9.17 -13.19
CA LYS A 23 0.26 9.22 -14.63
C LYS A 23 1.72 8.85 -14.90
N HIS A 24 2.65 9.43 -14.13
CA HIS A 24 4.08 9.14 -14.28
C HIS A 24 4.43 7.68 -13.95
N ALA A 25 3.86 7.14 -12.85
CA ALA A 25 4.04 5.75 -12.45
C ALA A 25 3.53 4.78 -13.52
N LEU A 26 2.40 5.08 -14.16
CA LEU A 26 1.86 4.29 -15.25
C LEU A 26 2.77 4.29 -16.49
N GLU A 27 3.29 5.45 -16.89
CA GLU A 27 4.21 5.54 -18.03
C GLU A 27 5.50 4.72 -17.80
N ILE A 28 6.00 4.69 -16.56
CA ILE A 28 7.11 3.80 -16.20
C ILE A 28 6.68 2.33 -16.29
N ALA A 29 5.53 1.97 -15.71
CA ALA A 29 5.05 0.59 -15.70
C ALA A 29 4.79 0.02 -17.11
N LYS A 30 4.37 0.86 -18.06
CA LYS A 30 4.19 0.46 -19.46
C LYS A 30 5.49 0.04 -20.16
N GLN A 31 6.65 0.51 -19.71
CA GLN A 31 7.95 0.19 -20.31
C GLN A 31 8.47 -1.20 -19.90
N TYR A 32 7.91 -1.81 -18.85
CA TYR A 32 8.40 -3.07 -18.28
C TYR A 32 7.27 -4.05 -18.03
N ASN A 33 7.36 -5.26 -18.58
CA ASN A 33 6.32 -6.30 -18.44
C ASN A 33 6.08 -6.71 -16.98
N TRP A 34 7.10 -6.64 -16.13
CA TRP A 34 7.10 -7.04 -14.74
C TRP A 34 6.73 -5.92 -13.76
N MET A 35 6.47 -4.71 -14.27
CA MET A 35 6.08 -3.56 -13.45
C MET A 35 4.58 -3.27 -13.61
N TYR A 36 3.98 -2.89 -12.49
CA TYR A 36 2.60 -2.45 -12.35
C TYR A 36 2.56 -1.13 -11.57
N THR A 37 1.39 -0.54 -11.44
CA THR A 37 1.19 0.68 -10.65
C THR A 37 -0.11 0.64 -9.89
N ILE A 38 -0.15 1.34 -8.76
CA ILE A 38 -1.39 1.75 -8.12
C ILE A 38 -1.61 3.23 -8.41
N SER A 39 -2.85 3.66 -8.41
CA SER A 39 -3.22 5.04 -8.73
C SER A 39 -4.27 5.54 -7.78
N GLY A 40 -4.01 6.69 -7.17
CA GLY A 40 -4.89 7.30 -6.18
C GLY A 40 -4.44 8.70 -5.81
N ILE A 41 -5.15 9.28 -4.84
CA ILE A 41 -4.82 10.57 -4.24
C ILE A 41 -4.66 10.34 -2.75
N SER A 42 -3.44 10.52 -2.25
CA SER A 42 -3.11 10.32 -0.85
C SER A 42 -3.77 11.39 0.03
N PRO A 43 -3.98 11.13 1.32
CA PRO A 43 -4.55 12.12 2.22
C PRO A 43 -3.74 13.43 2.31
N ASN A 44 -2.47 13.39 1.93
CA ASN A 44 -1.58 14.56 1.95
C ASN A 44 -1.58 15.33 0.61
N ASP A 45 -2.21 14.79 -0.43
CA ASP A 45 -2.24 15.37 -1.78
C ASP A 45 -3.66 15.73 -2.24
N ILE A 46 -4.66 15.62 -1.36
CA ILE A 46 -6.03 16.08 -1.63
C ILE A 46 -6.09 17.62 -1.68
N ALA A 47 -7.01 18.14 -2.46
CA ALA A 47 -7.29 19.57 -2.49
C ALA A 47 -7.82 20.09 -1.14
N ASP A 48 -7.55 21.36 -0.84
CA ASP A 48 -7.90 21.99 0.43
C ASP A 48 -9.35 22.45 0.52
N ASP A 49 -10.09 22.45 -0.58
CA ASP A 49 -11.51 22.74 -0.61
C ASP A 49 -12.34 21.64 -1.29
N SER A 50 -13.64 21.61 -0.99
CA SER A 50 -14.52 20.52 -1.40
C SER A 50 -14.82 20.53 -2.90
N GLU A 51 -14.87 21.67 -3.56
CA GLU A 51 -15.18 21.77 -5.00
C GLU A 51 -13.99 21.30 -5.82
N GLU A 52 -12.79 21.74 -5.46
CA GLU A 52 -11.55 21.31 -6.12
C GLU A 52 -11.27 19.83 -5.87
N LEU A 53 -11.54 19.33 -4.65
CA LEU A 53 -11.48 17.89 -4.34
C LEU A 53 -12.40 17.08 -5.25
N ASP A 54 -13.63 17.53 -5.47
CA ASP A 54 -14.57 16.83 -6.36
C ASP A 54 -14.09 16.82 -7.81
N LYS A 55 -13.43 17.86 -8.29
CA LYS A 55 -12.77 17.87 -9.61
C LYS A 55 -11.62 16.89 -9.66
N GLN A 56 -10.74 16.94 -8.66
CA GLN A 56 -9.57 16.06 -8.54
C GLN A 56 -9.99 14.58 -8.56
N LEU A 57 -11.04 14.21 -7.84
CA LEU A 57 -11.56 12.84 -7.80
C LEU A 57 -12.21 12.42 -9.12
N LYS A 58 -12.91 13.31 -9.82
CA LYS A 58 -13.46 13.07 -11.17
C LYS A 58 -12.35 12.87 -12.20
N GLU A 59 -11.28 13.63 -12.10
CA GLU A 59 -10.12 13.47 -12.98
C GLU A 59 -9.41 12.14 -12.75
N LEU A 60 -9.26 11.73 -11.48
CA LEU A 60 -8.73 10.39 -11.14
C LEU A 60 -9.60 9.29 -11.75
N GLU A 61 -10.92 9.35 -11.56
CA GLU A 61 -11.86 8.38 -12.11
C GLU A 61 -11.75 8.30 -13.63
N SER A 62 -11.72 9.44 -14.31
CA SER A 62 -11.57 9.52 -15.76
C SER A 62 -10.24 8.93 -16.24
N PHE A 63 -9.17 9.15 -15.49
CA PHE A 63 -7.85 8.56 -15.75
C PHE A 63 -7.89 7.04 -15.62
N ILE A 64 -8.45 6.50 -14.54
CA ILE A 64 -8.59 5.05 -14.33
C ILE A 64 -9.40 4.42 -15.46
N LEU A 65 -10.57 4.99 -15.80
CA LEU A 65 -11.42 4.51 -16.88
C LEU A 65 -10.66 4.41 -18.21
N LYS A 66 -9.91 5.45 -18.56
CA LYS A 66 -9.14 5.52 -19.80
C LYS A 66 -8.02 4.50 -19.86
N GLU A 67 -7.30 4.31 -18.75
CA GLU A 67 -6.03 3.58 -18.72
C GLU A 67 -6.18 2.11 -18.26
N LYS A 68 -7.33 1.71 -17.70
CA LYS A 68 -7.60 0.33 -17.24
C LYS A 68 -7.33 -0.73 -18.31
N LYS A 69 -7.55 -0.41 -19.58
CA LYS A 69 -7.32 -1.32 -20.72
C LYS A 69 -5.88 -1.86 -20.83
N HIS A 70 -4.91 -1.20 -20.21
CA HIS A 70 -3.50 -1.60 -20.26
C HIS A 70 -3.14 -2.67 -19.23
N ASN A 71 -4.03 -3.02 -18.28
CA ASN A 71 -3.81 -3.98 -17.20
C ASN A 71 -2.54 -3.69 -16.37
N LYS A 72 -2.17 -2.41 -16.26
CA LYS A 72 -1.02 -1.96 -15.49
C LYS A 72 -1.40 -1.31 -14.17
N ILE A 73 -2.61 -0.71 -14.08
CA ILE A 73 -3.18 -0.20 -12.84
C ILE A 73 -3.84 -1.39 -12.13
N VAL A 74 -3.28 -1.78 -10.99
CA VAL A 74 -3.68 -3.01 -10.27
C VAL A 74 -4.38 -2.75 -8.94
N ALA A 75 -4.44 -1.49 -8.49
CA ALA A 75 -5.22 -1.09 -7.32
C ALA A 75 -5.50 0.43 -7.34
N ILE A 76 -6.50 0.84 -6.55
CA ILE A 76 -6.68 2.24 -6.19
C ILE A 76 -5.88 2.51 -4.91
N GLY A 77 -4.94 3.42 -5.00
CA GLY A 77 -4.01 3.76 -3.92
C GLY A 77 -2.89 4.68 -4.40
N GLU A 78 -2.21 5.31 -3.50
CA GLU A 78 -2.34 5.28 -2.05
C GLU A 78 -3.51 6.16 -1.60
N ILE A 79 -4.42 5.65 -0.76
CA ILE A 79 -5.60 6.36 -0.27
C ILE A 79 -5.75 6.16 1.24
N GLY A 80 -6.52 6.98 1.92
CA GLY A 80 -6.75 6.79 3.34
C GLY A 80 -6.72 8.08 4.15
N LEU A 81 -6.14 8.00 5.37
CA LEU A 81 -6.17 9.10 6.34
C LEU A 81 -4.79 9.33 6.96
N ASP A 82 -4.38 10.60 7.08
CA ASP A 82 -3.17 11.03 7.78
C ASP A 82 -3.45 12.26 8.65
N TYR A 83 -3.58 12.05 9.96
CA TYR A 83 -3.82 13.13 10.93
C TYR A 83 -2.53 13.63 11.58
N TYR A 84 -1.38 13.12 11.13
CA TYR A 84 -0.09 13.63 11.60
C TYR A 84 0.31 14.90 10.87
N TRP A 85 0.19 14.92 9.54
CA TRP A 85 0.61 16.04 8.72
C TRP A 85 -0.46 17.13 8.59
N ASN A 86 -1.74 16.76 8.49
CA ASN A 86 -2.81 17.72 8.36
C ASN A 86 -4.04 17.31 9.19
N LYS A 87 -4.36 18.13 10.19
CA LYS A 87 -5.52 17.98 11.07
C LYS A 87 -6.68 18.94 10.72
N GLU A 88 -6.47 19.86 9.81
CA GLU A 88 -7.49 20.87 9.47
C GLU A 88 -8.46 20.36 8.41
N ASN A 89 -8.05 19.41 7.56
CA ASN A 89 -8.84 18.88 6.46
C ASN A 89 -9.38 17.45 6.68
N ILE A 90 -9.55 17.01 7.92
CA ILE A 90 -9.99 15.64 8.28
C ILE A 90 -11.24 15.20 7.49
N GLU A 91 -12.27 16.05 7.40
CA GLU A 91 -13.50 15.71 6.71
C GLU A 91 -13.32 15.61 5.19
N LEU A 92 -12.40 16.38 4.60
CA LEU A 92 -12.03 16.24 3.20
C LEU A 92 -11.25 14.93 2.95
N GLN A 93 -10.35 14.55 3.86
CA GLN A 93 -9.66 13.26 3.80
C GLN A 93 -10.66 12.09 3.85
N LYS A 94 -11.63 12.13 4.76
CA LYS A 94 -12.69 11.09 4.86
C LYS A 94 -13.52 11.04 3.57
N LYS A 95 -13.95 12.20 3.06
CA LYS A 95 -14.68 12.29 1.79
C LYS A 95 -13.89 11.68 0.63
N ALA A 96 -12.61 12.04 0.51
CA ALA A 96 -11.72 11.52 -0.52
C ALA A 96 -11.51 10.01 -0.39
N PHE A 97 -11.32 9.51 0.83
CA PHE A 97 -11.15 8.08 1.07
C PHE A 97 -12.39 7.27 0.66
N ILE A 98 -13.59 7.70 1.10
CA ILE A 98 -14.85 7.04 0.75
C ILE A 98 -15.06 7.05 -0.76
N ARG A 99 -14.87 8.21 -1.42
CA ARG A 99 -15.04 8.31 -2.87
C ARG A 99 -14.08 7.41 -3.65
N GLN A 100 -12.85 7.27 -3.18
CA GLN A 100 -11.88 6.39 -3.83
C GLN A 100 -12.17 4.89 -3.58
N ILE A 101 -12.80 4.53 -2.46
CA ILE A 101 -13.37 3.18 -2.26
C ILE A 101 -14.48 2.90 -3.29
N GLU A 102 -15.36 3.88 -3.55
CA GLU A 102 -16.40 3.74 -4.58
C GLU A 102 -15.80 3.54 -5.97
N ILE A 103 -14.77 4.31 -6.33
CA ILE A 103 -14.03 4.15 -7.59
C ILE A 103 -13.43 2.74 -7.67
N ALA A 104 -12.77 2.27 -6.61
CA ALA A 104 -12.21 0.93 -6.56
C ALA A 104 -13.27 -0.14 -6.80
N ASN A 105 -14.42 -0.01 -6.15
CA ASN A 105 -15.56 -0.94 -6.32
C ASN A 105 -16.16 -0.91 -7.72
N MET A 106 -16.22 0.27 -8.36
CA MET A 106 -16.73 0.43 -9.72
C MET A 106 -15.84 -0.28 -10.74
N TYR A 107 -14.55 -0.20 -10.54
CA TYR A 107 -13.56 -0.79 -11.46
C TYR A 107 -13.05 -2.15 -11.03
N GLU A 108 -13.62 -2.74 -9.96
CA GLU A 108 -13.24 -4.05 -9.42
C GLU A 108 -11.74 -4.15 -9.10
N LEU A 109 -11.19 -3.11 -8.48
CA LEU A 109 -9.80 -3.03 -8.06
C LEU A 109 -9.71 -3.11 -6.51
N PRO A 110 -8.66 -3.73 -5.97
CA PRO A 110 -8.36 -3.65 -4.54
C PRO A 110 -7.91 -2.23 -4.17
N ILE A 111 -7.85 -1.93 -2.87
CA ILE A 111 -7.36 -0.65 -2.38
C ILE A 111 -6.04 -0.80 -1.61
N VAL A 112 -5.19 0.22 -1.67
CA VAL A 112 -3.96 0.31 -0.88
C VAL A 112 -4.09 1.49 0.08
N ILE A 113 -4.11 1.17 1.38
CA ILE A 113 -4.54 2.08 2.44
C ILE A 113 -3.35 2.62 3.21
N HIS A 114 -3.24 3.94 3.25
CA HIS A 114 -2.45 4.69 4.21
C HIS A 114 -3.27 5.01 5.46
N THR A 115 -2.68 4.83 6.64
CA THR A 115 -3.29 5.32 7.88
C THR A 115 -2.22 5.75 8.88
N ARG A 116 -2.28 7.01 9.30
CA ARG A 116 -1.35 7.58 10.29
C ARG A 116 -2.09 8.47 11.27
N GLU A 117 -2.00 8.13 12.57
CA GLU A 117 -2.76 8.78 13.65
C GLU A 117 -4.30 8.80 13.45
N ALA A 118 -4.83 7.94 12.57
CA ALA A 118 -6.23 7.91 12.12
C ALA A 118 -6.88 6.52 12.20
N ILE A 119 -6.34 5.63 13.04
CA ILE A 119 -6.72 4.20 13.06
C ILE A 119 -8.21 3.99 13.24
N MET A 120 -8.84 4.68 14.21
CA MET A 120 -10.25 4.48 14.54
C MET A 120 -11.17 4.88 13.39
N ASP A 121 -10.91 6.04 12.77
CA ASP A 121 -11.70 6.53 11.64
C ASP A 121 -11.48 5.66 10.40
N THR A 122 -10.24 5.20 10.18
CA THR A 122 -9.96 4.24 9.09
C THR A 122 -10.78 2.96 9.25
N ILE A 123 -10.76 2.35 10.44
CA ILE A 123 -11.55 1.15 10.73
C ILE A 123 -13.04 1.42 10.55
N GLN A 124 -13.54 2.55 11.05
CA GLN A 124 -14.95 2.90 10.97
C GLN A 124 -15.41 3.09 9.52
N ILE A 125 -14.61 3.77 8.70
CA ILE A 125 -14.91 3.96 7.27
C ILE A 125 -14.96 2.60 6.56
N LEU A 126 -13.99 1.73 6.79
CA LEU A 126 -13.95 0.41 6.15
C LEU A 126 -15.07 -0.53 6.61
N LYS A 127 -15.61 -0.36 7.82
CA LYS A 127 -16.79 -1.10 8.29
C LYS A 127 -18.10 -0.60 7.66
N ASN A 128 -18.17 0.69 7.38
CA ASN A 128 -19.37 1.33 6.85
C ASN A 128 -19.42 1.32 5.31
N ASN A 129 -18.28 1.15 4.66
CA ASN A 129 -18.16 1.18 3.20
C ASN A 129 -17.52 -0.13 2.72
N GLU A 130 -18.33 -0.97 2.10
CA GLU A 130 -17.84 -2.25 1.57
C GLU A 130 -16.71 -2.04 0.56
N VAL A 131 -15.64 -2.84 0.69
CA VAL A 131 -14.55 -2.93 -0.28
C VAL A 131 -14.60 -4.31 -0.94
N LYS A 132 -15.15 -4.39 -2.15
CA LYS A 132 -15.46 -5.67 -2.85
C LYS A 132 -14.23 -6.55 -3.04
N LYS A 133 -13.13 -6.00 -3.53
CA LYS A 133 -11.87 -6.72 -3.77
C LYS A 133 -10.92 -6.72 -2.58
N ARG A 134 -11.34 -6.14 -1.44
CA ARG A 134 -10.48 -5.97 -0.26
C ARG A 134 -9.29 -5.06 -0.58
N GLY A 135 -8.19 -5.23 0.15
CA GLY A 135 -7.00 -4.41 -0.07
C GLY A 135 -5.91 -4.69 0.94
N ILE A 136 -5.07 -3.69 1.09
CA ILE A 136 -3.81 -3.77 1.81
C ILE A 136 -3.69 -2.59 2.74
N PHE A 137 -3.35 -2.83 4.00
CA PHE A 137 -2.75 -1.79 4.84
C PHE A 137 -1.26 -1.71 4.49
N HIS A 138 -0.88 -0.69 3.71
CA HIS A 138 0.51 -0.46 3.33
C HIS A 138 1.30 0.11 4.50
N CYS A 139 2.58 -0.19 4.56
CA CYS A 139 3.50 0.23 5.64
C CYS A 139 2.81 0.20 7.01
N CYS A 140 2.11 -0.90 7.28
CA CYS A 140 1.08 -1.00 8.32
C CYS A 140 1.60 -0.50 9.66
N PRO A 141 0.93 0.46 10.31
CA PRO A 141 1.23 0.83 11.68
C PRO A 141 1.20 -0.40 12.58
N LEU A 142 2.22 -0.54 13.44
CA LEU A 142 2.35 -1.68 14.33
C LEU A 142 1.36 -1.57 15.50
N ASN A 143 0.08 -1.48 15.14
CA ASN A 143 -1.04 -1.35 16.05
C ASN A 143 -1.90 -2.62 15.99
N ARG A 144 -2.08 -3.25 17.16
CA ARG A 144 -2.76 -4.53 17.28
C ARG A 144 -4.25 -4.46 16.89
N GLU A 145 -4.93 -3.37 17.22
CA GLU A 145 -6.36 -3.19 16.91
C GLU A 145 -6.58 -3.06 15.40
N LEU A 146 -5.80 -2.18 14.74
CA LEU A 146 -5.85 -2.03 13.28
C LEU A 146 -5.65 -3.37 12.57
N VAL A 147 -4.61 -4.11 12.97
CA VAL A 147 -4.29 -5.40 12.35
C VAL A 147 -5.40 -6.42 12.56
N LYS A 148 -5.95 -6.52 13.78
CA LYS A 148 -7.06 -7.46 14.06
C LYS A 148 -8.32 -7.12 13.27
N GLU A 149 -8.72 -5.85 13.24
CA GLU A 149 -9.90 -5.43 12.50
C GLU A 149 -9.69 -5.54 10.99
N GLY A 150 -8.51 -5.18 10.49
CA GLY A 150 -8.14 -5.37 9.08
C GLY A 150 -8.21 -6.83 8.64
N LEU A 151 -7.67 -7.75 9.44
CA LEU A 151 -7.75 -9.19 9.18
C LEU A 151 -9.19 -9.72 9.18
N LYS A 152 -10.04 -9.27 10.13
CA LYS A 152 -11.47 -9.61 10.14
C LYS A 152 -12.19 -9.15 8.88
N LEU A 153 -11.83 -7.98 8.36
CA LEU A 153 -12.34 -7.43 7.11
C LEU A 153 -11.74 -8.11 5.86
N GLY A 154 -10.78 -9.03 6.04
CA GLY A 154 -10.14 -9.79 4.97
C GLY A 154 -8.96 -9.09 4.29
N PHE A 155 -8.45 -7.97 4.85
CA PHE A 155 -7.34 -7.22 4.30
C PHE A 155 -5.99 -7.91 4.49
N TYR A 156 -5.04 -7.58 3.63
CA TYR A 156 -3.64 -7.94 3.76
C TYR A 156 -2.88 -6.88 4.60
N ILE A 157 -1.81 -7.32 5.24
CA ILE A 157 -0.95 -6.48 6.05
C ILE A 157 0.43 -6.43 5.41
N SER A 158 0.83 -5.25 4.94
CA SER A 158 2.13 -5.05 4.32
C SER A 158 3.12 -4.44 5.32
N PHE A 159 4.31 -5.02 5.36
CA PHE A 159 5.39 -4.60 6.24
C PHE A 159 6.54 -3.98 5.44
N ALA A 160 7.03 -2.84 5.95
CA ALA A 160 8.14 -2.07 5.38
C ALA A 160 9.34 -1.98 6.35
N GLY A 161 10.33 -1.18 5.98
CA GLY A 161 11.56 -0.97 6.75
C GLY A 161 11.41 -0.80 8.25
N PRO A 162 10.39 -0.09 8.77
CA PRO A 162 10.21 0.13 10.20
C PRO A 162 10.19 -1.11 11.09
N ILE A 163 9.79 -2.28 10.57
CA ILE A 163 9.81 -3.51 11.38
C ILE A 163 11.23 -3.96 11.79
N THR A 164 12.25 -3.44 11.09
CA THR A 164 13.66 -3.77 11.37
C THR A 164 14.30 -2.81 12.39
N PHE A 165 13.63 -1.69 12.71
CA PHE A 165 14.21 -0.66 13.55
C PHE A 165 14.33 -1.10 15.01
N LYS A 166 15.45 -0.76 15.67
CA LYS A 166 15.69 -1.11 17.07
C LYS A 166 14.63 -0.61 18.04
N ASN A 167 13.96 0.50 17.72
CA ASN A 167 12.89 1.08 18.52
C ASN A 167 11.48 0.58 18.15
N SER A 168 11.37 -0.39 17.24
CA SER A 168 10.09 -0.96 16.80
C SER A 168 9.61 -2.04 17.78
N LYS A 169 9.14 -1.61 18.96
CA LYS A 169 8.83 -2.50 20.10
C LYS A 169 7.74 -3.54 19.80
N ASN A 170 6.77 -3.23 18.94
CA ASN A 170 5.61 -4.09 18.68
C ASN A 170 5.77 -4.96 17.43
N ALA A 171 6.87 -4.83 16.66
CA ALA A 171 7.03 -5.51 15.37
C ALA A 171 6.89 -7.03 15.50
N ASP A 172 7.59 -7.63 16.45
CA ASP A 172 7.61 -9.09 16.63
C ASP A 172 6.22 -9.62 17.01
N GLU A 173 5.49 -8.93 17.90
CA GLU A 173 4.13 -9.33 18.29
C GLU A 173 3.17 -9.22 17.10
N ILE A 174 3.19 -8.09 16.39
CA ILE A 174 2.29 -7.84 15.27
C ILE A 174 2.55 -8.82 14.13
N ILE A 175 3.81 -9.05 13.77
CA ILE A 175 4.14 -10.01 12.72
C ILE A 175 3.68 -11.42 13.12
N LYS A 176 3.83 -11.84 14.39
CA LYS A 176 3.38 -13.16 14.86
C LYS A 176 1.88 -13.40 14.67
N ILE A 177 1.05 -12.40 14.91
CA ILE A 177 -0.42 -12.55 14.83
C ILE A 177 -0.97 -12.51 13.40
N VAL A 178 -0.23 -11.95 12.42
CA VAL A 178 -0.70 -11.92 11.02
C VAL A 178 -0.50 -13.30 10.38
N PRO A 179 -1.55 -13.94 9.82
CA PRO A 179 -1.42 -15.20 9.09
C PRO A 179 -0.49 -15.07 7.88
N LEU A 180 0.23 -16.13 7.53
CA LEU A 180 1.19 -16.12 6.42
C LEU A 180 0.55 -15.76 5.08
N ASP A 181 -0.68 -16.21 4.83
CA ASP A 181 -1.46 -15.91 3.63
C ASP A 181 -2.03 -14.48 3.59
N LYS A 182 -1.74 -13.67 4.61
CA LYS A 182 -2.13 -12.25 4.71
C LYS A 182 -0.94 -11.30 4.83
N ILE A 183 0.30 -11.81 4.78
CA ILE A 183 1.50 -10.99 4.85
C ILE A 183 1.91 -10.53 3.46
N LEU A 184 2.20 -9.23 3.33
CA LEU A 184 2.92 -8.62 2.21
C LEU A 184 4.18 -7.92 2.71
N ILE A 185 5.11 -7.67 1.79
CA ILE A 185 6.34 -6.94 2.04
C ILE A 185 6.52 -5.83 1.00
N GLU A 186 7.06 -4.72 1.44
CA GLU A 186 7.34 -3.55 0.61
C GLU A 186 8.57 -2.80 1.11
N THR A 187 8.97 -1.76 0.39
CA THR A 187 10.11 -0.95 0.82
C THR A 187 9.75 0.47 1.19
N ASP A 188 8.64 1.01 0.67
CA ASP A 188 8.27 2.43 0.77
C ASP A 188 9.38 3.37 0.26
N SER A 189 10.11 2.89 -0.76
CA SER A 189 11.23 3.64 -1.35
C SER A 189 10.77 4.96 -1.98
N PRO A 190 11.51 6.05 -1.80
CA PRO A 190 12.89 6.16 -1.34
C PRO A 190 13.07 6.35 0.16
N TYR A 191 12.01 6.19 0.95
CA TYR A 191 11.96 6.42 2.39
C TYR A 191 12.16 5.12 3.19
N LEU A 192 12.22 5.24 4.52
CA LEU A 192 12.12 4.14 5.49
C LEU A 192 13.11 2.98 5.27
N SER A 193 14.35 3.28 4.86
CA SER A 193 15.40 2.28 4.69
C SER A 193 15.51 1.36 5.90
N PRO A 194 15.46 0.01 5.71
CA PRO A 194 15.59 -0.93 6.81
C PRO A 194 17.01 -0.95 7.39
N GLU A 195 17.16 -1.46 8.62
CA GLU A 195 18.51 -1.78 9.14
C GLU A 195 19.19 -2.84 8.26
N PRO A 196 20.51 -2.79 8.03
CA PRO A 196 21.47 -1.80 8.54
C PRO A 196 21.58 -0.50 7.69
N ASN A 197 20.69 -0.31 6.73
CA ASN A 197 20.74 0.83 5.79
C ASN A 197 19.97 2.07 6.28
N ARG A 198 19.48 2.07 7.50
CA ARG A 198 18.70 3.18 8.08
C ARG A 198 19.45 4.52 7.95
N GLY A 199 18.72 5.58 7.55
CA GLY A 199 19.29 6.91 7.30
C GLY A 199 19.88 7.12 5.90
N LYS A 200 19.97 6.07 5.08
CA LYS A 200 20.34 6.18 3.66
C LYS A 200 19.06 6.22 2.78
N ARG A 201 19.22 6.67 1.54
CA ARG A 201 18.14 6.56 0.54
C ARG A 201 17.79 5.08 0.31
N ASN A 202 16.51 4.76 0.42
CA ASN A 202 16.01 3.40 0.20
C ASN A 202 15.87 3.08 -1.30
N ASP A 203 15.95 1.81 -1.63
CA ASP A 203 15.54 1.27 -2.93
C ASP A 203 14.90 -0.12 -2.78
N SER A 204 14.20 -0.58 -3.81
CA SER A 204 13.40 -1.81 -3.75
C SER A 204 14.23 -3.09 -3.55
N THR A 205 15.57 -3.06 -3.69
CA THR A 205 16.45 -4.20 -3.39
C THR A 205 16.46 -4.53 -1.90
N ASN A 206 16.13 -3.55 -1.05
CA ASN A 206 16.06 -3.72 0.40
C ASN A 206 14.86 -4.54 0.88
N VAL A 207 13.92 -4.90 0.00
CA VAL A 207 12.77 -5.76 0.36
C VAL A 207 13.20 -7.09 0.97
N LYS A 208 14.36 -7.60 0.58
CA LYS A 208 14.96 -8.81 1.15
C LYS A 208 15.19 -8.70 2.65
N LEU A 209 15.64 -7.55 3.15
CA LEU A 209 15.87 -7.34 4.59
C LEU A 209 14.56 -7.38 5.40
N ILE A 210 13.46 -6.95 4.81
CA ILE A 210 12.12 -7.06 5.42
C ILE A 210 11.71 -8.55 5.48
N ALA A 211 11.89 -9.27 4.38
CA ALA A 211 11.60 -10.71 4.32
C ALA A 211 12.43 -11.50 5.33
N GLU A 212 13.72 -11.20 5.48
CA GLU A 212 14.64 -11.83 6.46
C GLU A 212 14.13 -11.61 7.90
N LYS A 213 13.72 -10.38 8.24
CA LYS A 213 13.16 -10.08 9.57
C LYS A 213 11.89 -10.88 9.84
N ILE A 214 10.99 -11.00 8.87
CA ILE A 214 9.75 -11.77 9.00
C ILE A 214 10.07 -13.28 9.12
N ALA A 215 11.02 -13.80 8.33
CA ALA A 215 11.44 -15.21 8.37
C ALA A 215 11.92 -15.61 9.77
N ILE A 216 12.74 -14.75 10.39
CA ILE A 216 13.22 -14.97 11.76
C ILE A 216 12.05 -15.03 12.75
N ILE A 217 11.12 -14.07 12.69
CA ILE A 217 9.99 -13.98 13.63
C ILE A 217 9.01 -15.13 13.45
N LYS A 218 8.75 -15.53 12.20
CA LYS A 218 7.86 -16.65 11.86
C LYS A 218 8.51 -18.03 12.01
N GLN A 219 9.82 -18.08 12.23
CA GLN A 219 10.59 -19.31 12.34
C GLN A 219 10.49 -20.21 11.09
N ILE A 220 10.49 -19.59 9.92
CA ILE A 220 10.53 -20.28 8.62
C ILE A 220 11.67 -19.74 7.78
N ASN A 221 12.07 -20.46 6.72
CA ASN A 221 13.19 -20.00 5.91
C ASN A 221 12.81 -18.82 4.99
N LEU A 222 13.83 -18.09 4.53
CA LEU A 222 13.66 -16.90 3.70
C LEU A 222 12.95 -17.22 2.37
N ASP A 223 13.29 -18.34 1.72
CA ASP A 223 12.70 -18.72 0.44
C ASP A 223 11.19 -18.99 0.57
N GLN A 224 10.77 -19.56 1.70
CA GLN A 224 9.35 -19.76 1.99
C GLN A 224 8.64 -18.42 2.17
N ILE A 225 9.21 -17.45 2.91
CA ILE A 225 8.64 -16.09 3.03
C ILE A 225 8.56 -15.42 1.67
N ALA A 226 9.64 -15.45 0.89
CA ALA A 226 9.68 -14.85 -0.43
C ALA A 226 8.58 -15.43 -1.35
N LYS A 227 8.43 -16.76 -1.36
CA LYS A 227 7.39 -17.44 -2.14
C LYS A 227 5.98 -17.07 -1.69
N ILE A 228 5.71 -17.10 -0.37
CA ILE A 228 4.38 -16.81 0.19
C ILE A 228 3.99 -15.36 -0.10
N THR A 229 4.85 -14.40 0.21
CA THR A 229 4.56 -12.98 0.00
C THR A 229 4.41 -12.61 -1.46
N PHE A 230 5.19 -13.25 -2.35
CA PHE A 230 5.01 -13.13 -3.79
C PHE A 230 3.64 -13.66 -4.24
N GLN A 231 3.24 -14.86 -3.79
CA GLN A 231 1.94 -15.44 -4.12
C GLN A 231 0.79 -14.60 -3.59
N ASN A 232 0.91 -14.07 -2.36
CA ASN A 232 -0.07 -13.15 -1.78
C ASN A 232 -0.21 -11.88 -2.63
N ALA A 233 0.90 -11.29 -3.08
CA ALA A 233 0.88 -10.12 -3.95
C ALA A 233 0.23 -10.44 -5.30
N CYS A 234 0.60 -11.54 -5.93
CA CYS A 234 -0.04 -11.98 -7.18
C CYS A 234 -1.55 -12.19 -7.00
N SER A 235 -1.97 -12.75 -5.87
CA SER A 235 -3.39 -13.00 -5.58
C SER A 235 -4.20 -11.72 -5.40
N ILE A 236 -3.74 -10.78 -4.54
CA ILE A 236 -4.50 -9.57 -4.25
C ILE A 236 -4.55 -8.61 -5.44
N PHE A 237 -3.46 -8.51 -6.19
CA PHE A 237 -3.36 -7.62 -7.35
C PHE A 237 -3.80 -8.28 -8.67
N GLU A 238 -4.17 -9.56 -8.65
CA GLU A 238 -4.57 -10.36 -9.84
C GLU A 238 -3.51 -10.29 -10.97
N ILE A 239 -2.22 -10.40 -10.61
CA ILE A 239 -1.07 -10.36 -11.53
C ILE A 239 -0.38 -11.73 -11.61
N ASN A 240 0.23 -12.01 -12.79
CA ASN A 240 0.95 -13.27 -13.07
C ASN A 240 2.46 -13.11 -13.00
#